data_21f7d983b0ac88ddad6d939c3e604e68
#
_entry.id   21f7d983b0ac88ddad6d939c3e604e68
#
_cell.length_a   1.000
_cell.length_b   1.000
_cell.length_c   1.000
_cell.angle_alpha   90.00
_cell.angle_beta   90.00
_cell.angle_gamma   90.00
#
_symmetry.space_group_name_H-M   'P 1'
#
loop_
_entity.id
_entity.type
_entity.pdbx_description
1 polymer ?
#
loop_
_entity_poly.entity_id
_entity_poly.type
_entity_poly.pdbx_seq_one_letter_code
_entity_poly.pdbx_strand_id
1 'polypeptide(L)'
;MTFTASAHSIHGTLRHEIDVNGRHTIITDEPESLGGTDTAPAPHELLAATLASCVSTMIVLYAQRREWDLGDIRVDVEYDADTTPRQVDITVHLPEGLTAEQTERLRRIADTCPVRRALEAGFTFSERIEHDLPTAALR
;
A
#
# COMPACT_ATOMS: atom_id res chain seq x y z
N MET A 1 3.92 15.84 9.13
CA MET A 1 3.71 14.45 9.60
C MET A 1 4.73 13.56 8.93
N THR A 2 5.47 12.77 9.69
CA THR A 2 6.51 11.87 9.20
C THR A 2 6.17 10.43 9.53
N PHE A 3 6.32 9.56 8.56
CA PHE A 3 6.14 8.11 8.72
C PHE A 3 7.50 7.44 8.60
N THR A 4 7.75 6.43 9.43
CA THR A 4 9.02 5.69 9.45
C THR A 4 8.79 4.20 9.29
N ALA A 5 9.73 3.55 8.63
CA ALA A 5 9.79 2.10 8.57
C ALA A 5 11.24 1.65 8.66
N SER A 6 11.48 0.52 9.32
CA SER A 6 12.79 -0.09 9.44
C SER A 6 12.69 -1.57 9.07
N ALA A 7 13.36 -1.97 8.00
CA ALA A 7 13.35 -3.35 7.51
C ALA A 7 14.60 -4.08 8.00
N HIS A 8 14.39 -5.24 8.62
CA HIS A 8 15.45 -6.15 9.07
C HIS A 8 15.40 -7.41 8.23
N SER A 9 16.48 -7.69 7.53
CA SER A 9 16.60 -8.93 6.74
C SER A 9 16.75 -10.14 7.66
N ILE A 10 16.08 -11.22 7.30
CA ILE A 10 16.24 -12.52 7.97
C ILE A 10 17.31 -13.30 7.21
N HIS A 11 18.43 -13.58 7.89
CA HIS A 11 19.62 -14.18 7.28
C HIS A 11 19.28 -15.44 6.47
N GLY A 12 19.84 -15.54 5.27
CA GLY A 12 19.65 -16.70 4.37
C GLY A 12 18.31 -16.74 3.66
N THR A 13 17.49 -15.70 3.75
CA THR A 13 16.17 -15.60 3.12
C THR A 13 15.99 -14.26 2.41
N LEU A 14 14.90 -14.12 1.64
CA LEU A 14 14.41 -12.84 1.14
C LEU A 14 13.29 -12.28 2.01
N ARG A 15 13.08 -12.86 3.19
CA ARG A 15 12.09 -12.38 4.15
C ARG A 15 12.65 -11.20 4.93
N HIS A 16 11.78 -10.26 5.23
CA HIS A 16 12.07 -9.10 6.07
C HIS A 16 11.01 -8.94 7.14
N GLU A 17 11.45 -8.60 8.33
CA GLU A 17 10.59 -8.07 9.37
C GLU A 17 10.66 -6.54 9.34
N ILE A 18 9.52 -5.89 9.20
CA ILE A 18 9.46 -4.44 9.03
C ILE A 18 8.72 -3.83 10.21
N ASP A 19 9.42 -3.02 10.99
CA ASP A 19 8.82 -2.16 11.99
C ASP A 19 8.21 -0.93 11.30
N VAL A 20 6.98 -0.61 11.62
CA VAL A 20 6.25 0.55 11.09
C VAL A 20 5.93 1.51 12.23
N ASN A 21 6.54 2.68 12.19
CA ASN A 21 6.40 3.74 13.20
C ASN A 21 6.67 3.28 14.64
N GLY A 22 7.50 2.25 14.86
CA GLY A 22 7.79 1.71 16.20
C GLY A 22 6.60 1.06 16.89
N ARG A 23 5.53 0.69 16.16
CA ARG A 23 4.29 0.19 16.76
C ARG A 23 3.70 -1.04 16.10
N HIS A 24 3.96 -1.23 14.83
CA HIS A 24 3.40 -2.34 14.05
C HIS A 24 4.49 -3.09 13.33
N THR A 25 4.31 -4.38 13.17
CA THR A 25 5.24 -5.22 12.42
C THR A 25 4.52 -5.85 11.24
N ILE A 26 5.15 -5.80 10.07
CA ILE A 26 4.73 -6.53 8.88
C ILE A 26 5.88 -7.39 8.38
N ILE A 27 5.55 -8.48 7.70
CA ILE A 27 6.52 -9.36 7.07
C ILE A 27 6.39 -9.23 5.56
N THR A 28 7.51 -9.19 4.87
CA THR A 28 7.57 -9.32 3.41
C THR A 28 8.39 -10.54 3.00
N ASP A 29 8.12 -11.04 1.83
CA ASP A 29 8.87 -12.11 1.19
C ASP A 29 8.89 -11.85 -0.32
N GLU A 30 9.47 -12.73 -1.08
CA GLU A 30 9.42 -12.74 -2.54
C GLU A 30 8.83 -14.05 -3.05
N PRO A 31 8.32 -14.11 -4.28
CA PRO A 31 7.85 -15.36 -4.86
C PRO A 31 9.02 -16.33 -5.11
N GLU A 32 8.70 -17.60 -5.21
CA GLU A 32 9.70 -18.65 -5.45
C GLU A 32 10.50 -18.42 -6.73
N SER A 33 9.89 -17.81 -7.75
CA SER A 33 10.57 -17.46 -9.01
C SER A 33 11.73 -16.47 -8.85
N LEU A 34 11.74 -15.72 -7.75
CA LEU A 34 12.83 -14.80 -7.38
C LEU A 34 13.72 -15.36 -6.26
N GLY A 35 13.50 -16.58 -5.82
CA GLY A 35 14.26 -17.20 -4.76
C GLY A 35 13.68 -17.02 -3.36
N GLY A 36 12.47 -16.47 -3.24
CA GLY A 36 11.71 -16.40 -1.99
C GLY A 36 10.96 -17.69 -1.67
N THR A 37 10.13 -17.64 -0.65
CA THR A 37 9.29 -18.78 -0.22
C THR A 37 7.79 -18.51 -0.37
N ASP A 38 7.42 -17.34 -0.86
CA ASP A 38 6.02 -16.91 -1.07
C ASP A 38 5.14 -17.09 0.18
N THR A 39 5.71 -16.80 1.35
CA THR A 39 5.03 -16.94 2.65
C THR A 39 4.55 -15.62 3.24
N ALA A 40 4.78 -14.53 2.54
CA ALA A 40 4.30 -13.19 2.88
C ALA A 40 4.23 -12.34 1.60
N PRO A 41 3.49 -11.22 1.60
CA PRO A 41 3.38 -10.38 0.41
C PRO A 41 4.75 -9.79 0.01
N ALA A 42 4.94 -9.68 -1.31
CA ALA A 42 6.08 -8.96 -1.87
C ALA A 42 5.89 -7.43 -1.75
N PRO A 43 6.97 -6.64 -1.76
CA PRO A 43 6.88 -5.18 -1.66
C PRO A 43 5.97 -4.53 -2.71
N HIS A 44 6.01 -4.99 -3.96
CA HIS A 44 5.10 -4.50 -5.01
C HIS A 44 3.63 -4.78 -4.72
N GLU A 45 3.32 -5.91 -4.11
CA GLU A 45 1.96 -6.27 -3.69
C GLU A 45 1.48 -5.36 -2.55
N LEU A 46 2.38 -4.97 -1.65
CA LEU A 46 2.07 -4.01 -0.59
C LEU A 46 1.75 -2.62 -1.13
N LEU A 47 2.30 -2.22 -2.27
CA LEU A 47 1.95 -0.96 -2.91
C LEU A 47 0.49 -0.96 -3.37
N ALA A 48 0.05 -2.04 -4.01
CA ALA A 48 -1.36 -2.21 -4.40
C ALA A 48 -2.28 -2.26 -3.17
N ALA A 49 -1.90 -3.01 -2.14
CA ALA A 49 -2.65 -3.11 -0.89
C ALA A 49 -2.78 -1.76 -0.18
N THR A 50 -1.72 -0.96 -0.17
CA THR A 50 -1.71 0.39 0.41
C THR A 50 -2.71 1.30 -0.30
N LEU A 51 -2.75 1.30 -1.63
CA LEU A 51 -3.70 2.06 -2.41
C LEU A 51 -5.14 1.62 -2.14
N ALA A 52 -5.41 0.32 -2.15
CA ALA A 52 -6.74 -0.22 -1.88
C ALA A 52 -7.25 0.21 -0.49
N SER A 53 -6.41 0.09 0.53
CA SER A 53 -6.73 0.51 1.89
C SER A 53 -7.00 2.02 1.98
N CYS A 54 -6.15 2.85 1.37
CA CYS A 54 -6.29 4.30 1.44
C CYS A 54 -7.56 4.78 0.75
N VAL A 55 -7.86 4.30 -0.45
CA VAL A 55 -9.08 4.66 -1.19
C VAL A 55 -10.32 4.24 -0.39
N SER A 56 -10.34 3.02 0.12
CA SER A 56 -11.44 2.52 0.96
C SER A 56 -11.65 3.41 2.18
N THR A 57 -10.57 3.77 2.89
CA THR A 57 -10.62 4.63 4.07
C THR A 57 -11.23 5.99 3.75
N MET A 58 -10.84 6.62 2.64
CA MET A 58 -11.38 7.92 2.24
C MET A 58 -12.88 7.88 1.99
N ILE A 59 -13.36 6.82 1.33
CA ILE A 59 -14.79 6.62 1.07
C ILE A 59 -15.56 6.42 2.37
N VAL A 60 -15.08 5.54 3.24
CA VAL A 60 -15.74 5.24 4.52
C VAL A 60 -15.80 6.48 5.42
N LEU A 61 -14.70 7.22 5.55
CA LEU A 61 -14.65 8.45 6.34
C LEU A 61 -15.62 9.51 5.84
N TYR A 62 -15.69 9.67 4.51
CA TYR A 62 -16.65 10.63 3.93
C TYR A 62 -18.08 10.23 4.20
N ALA A 63 -18.43 8.97 3.99
CA ALA A 63 -19.76 8.44 4.25
C ALA A 63 -20.16 8.61 5.72
N GLN A 64 -19.25 8.32 6.65
CA GLN A 64 -19.48 8.51 8.08
C GLN A 64 -19.80 9.97 8.42
N ARG A 65 -19.06 10.93 7.85
CA ARG A 65 -19.31 12.36 8.06
C ARG A 65 -20.64 12.84 7.49
N ARG A 66 -21.17 12.13 6.50
CA ARG A 66 -22.46 12.39 5.87
C ARG A 66 -23.59 11.58 6.51
N GLU A 67 -23.28 10.75 7.50
CA GLU A 67 -24.22 9.82 8.10
C GLU A 67 -24.86 8.87 7.08
N TRP A 68 -24.07 8.51 6.03
CA TRP A 68 -24.45 7.50 5.04
C TRP A 68 -23.97 6.14 5.51
N ASP A 69 -24.90 5.21 5.72
CA ASP A 69 -24.56 3.83 5.99
C ASP A 69 -24.32 3.09 4.65
N LEU A 70 -23.06 2.90 4.31
CA LEU A 70 -22.69 2.16 3.10
C LEU A 70 -22.61 0.65 3.33
N GLY A 71 -22.64 0.19 4.59
CA GLY A 71 -22.28 -1.19 4.89
C GLY A 71 -20.83 -1.47 4.46
N ASP A 72 -20.57 -2.70 4.04
CA ASP A 72 -19.25 -3.09 3.55
C ASP A 72 -19.04 -2.64 2.11
N ILE A 73 -17.85 -2.12 1.84
CA ILE A 73 -17.40 -1.79 0.49
C ILE A 73 -16.16 -2.61 0.14
N ARG A 74 -15.87 -2.73 -1.15
CA ARG A 74 -14.64 -3.37 -1.63
C ARG A 74 -13.93 -2.47 -2.64
N VAL A 75 -12.62 -2.39 -2.52
CA VAL A 75 -11.76 -1.68 -3.47
C VAL A 75 -10.74 -2.67 -4.01
N ASP A 76 -10.78 -2.90 -5.31
CA ASP A 76 -9.82 -3.72 -6.02
C ASP A 76 -8.80 -2.82 -6.72
N VAL A 77 -7.53 -3.16 -6.61
CA VAL A 77 -6.43 -2.45 -7.25
C VAL A 77 -5.61 -3.43 -8.07
N GLU A 78 -5.44 -3.13 -9.35
CA GLU A 78 -4.49 -3.78 -10.22
C GLU A 78 -3.34 -2.84 -10.50
N TYR A 79 -2.12 -3.29 -10.23
CA TYR A 79 -0.90 -2.53 -10.47
C TYR A 79 -0.02 -3.26 -11.47
N ASP A 80 0.17 -2.65 -12.64
CA ASP A 80 1.07 -3.18 -13.67
C ASP A 80 2.46 -2.55 -13.51
N ALA A 81 3.39 -3.35 -13.00
CA ALA A 81 4.77 -2.94 -12.77
C ALA A 81 5.63 -2.89 -14.05
N ASP A 82 5.15 -3.45 -15.16
CA ASP A 82 5.92 -3.59 -16.41
C ASP A 82 5.65 -2.47 -17.41
N THR A 83 4.62 -1.67 -17.20
CA THR A 83 4.31 -0.53 -18.05
C THR A 83 5.13 0.73 -17.72
N THR A 84 5.26 1.62 -18.69
CA THR A 84 5.88 2.94 -18.49
C THR A 84 5.02 4.00 -19.18
N PRO A 85 4.41 4.96 -18.45
CA PRO A 85 4.38 5.02 -16.99
C PRO A 85 3.67 3.82 -16.37
N ARG A 86 3.93 3.55 -15.10
CA ARG A 86 3.24 2.49 -14.35
C ARG A 86 1.74 2.77 -14.32
N GLN A 87 0.96 1.74 -14.57
CA GLN A 87 -0.50 1.85 -14.56
C GLN A 87 -1.08 1.21 -13.31
N VAL A 88 -2.10 1.86 -12.79
CA VAL A 88 -2.88 1.39 -11.64
C VAL A 88 -4.36 1.56 -11.99
N ASP A 89 -5.08 0.46 -11.99
CA ASP A 89 -6.53 0.44 -12.17
C ASP A 89 -7.20 0.21 -10.81
N ILE A 90 -8.13 1.08 -10.46
CA ILE A 90 -8.85 1.04 -9.19
C ILE A 90 -10.33 0.85 -9.48
N THR A 91 -10.90 -0.22 -8.93
CA THR A 91 -12.34 -0.50 -9.00
C THR A 91 -12.95 -0.43 -7.61
N VAL A 92 -13.93 0.44 -7.44
CA VAL A 92 -14.67 0.59 -6.18
C VAL A 92 -16.03 -0.09 -6.33
N HIS A 93 -16.32 -1.05 -5.46
CA HIS A 93 -17.60 -1.74 -5.37
C HIS A 93 -18.41 -1.15 -4.24
N LEU A 94 -19.49 -0.49 -4.59
CA LEU A 94 -20.40 0.17 -3.68
C LEU A 94 -21.71 -0.62 -3.55
N PRO A 95 -22.46 -0.45 -2.45
CA PRO A 95 -23.76 -1.09 -2.29
C PRO A 95 -24.76 -0.57 -3.32
N GLU A 96 -25.75 -1.39 -3.64
CA GLU A 96 -26.90 -0.98 -4.46
C GLU A 96 -27.74 0.08 -3.73
N GLY A 97 -28.51 0.84 -4.49
CA GLY A 97 -29.48 1.80 -3.95
C GLY A 97 -28.94 3.20 -3.68
N LEU A 98 -27.65 3.47 -3.96
CA LEU A 98 -27.12 4.81 -3.93
C LEU A 98 -27.67 5.64 -5.11
N THR A 99 -27.92 6.93 -4.87
CA THR A 99 -28.29 7.85 -5.95
C THR A 99 -27.08 8.10 -6.86
N ALA A 100 -27.33 8.55 -8.09
CA ALA A 100 -26.26 8.94 -9.01
C ALA A 100 -25.38 10.06 -8.41
N GLU A 101 -25.98 11.00 -7.68
CA GLU A 101 -25.25 12.07 -6.99
C GLU A 101 -24.35 11.53 -5.89
N GLN A 102 -24.84 10.61 -5.06
CA GLN A 102 -24.03 9.96 -4.01
C GLN A 102 -22.86 9.21 -4.61
N THR A 103 -23.10 8.42 -5.65
CA THR A 103 -22.07 7.66 -6.36
C THR A 103 -20.98 8.58 -6.92
N GLU A 104 -21.36 9.69 -7.57
CA GLU A 104 -20.40 10.64 -8.13
C GLU A 104 -19.57 11.34 -7.04
N ARG A 105 -20.17 11.66 -5.90
CA ARG A 105 -19.43 12.22 -4.76
C ARG A 105 -18.40 11.24 -4.22
N LEU A 106 -18.76 9.96 -4.07
CA LEU A 106 -17.84 8.93 -3.60
C LEU A 106 -16.71 8.70 -4.61
N ARG A 107 -17.01 8.75 -5.92
CA ARG A 107 -15.98 8.68 -6.96
C ARG A 107 -14.96 9.82 -6.82
N ARG A 108 -15.41 11.04 -6.62
CA ARG A 108 -14.52 12.20 -6.41
C ARG A 108 -13.68 12.07 -5.15
N ILE A 109 -14.25 11.52 -4.09
CA ILE A 109 -13.52 11.27 -2.84
C ILE A 109 -12.43 10.20 -3.04
N ALA A 110 -12.68 9.16 -3.82
CA ALA A 110 -11.66 8.17 -4.18
C ALA A 110 -10.42 8.83 -4.83
N ASP A 111 -10.62 9.84 -5.67
CA ASP A 111 -9.54 10.60 -6.30
C ASP A 111 -8.70 11.42 -5.31
N THR A 112 -9.18 11.65 -4.09
CA THR A 112 -8.47 12.43 -3.07
C THR A 112 -7.53 11.59 -2.19
N CYS A 113 -7.38 10.30 -2.47
CA CYS A 113 -6.52 9.41 -1.70
C CYS A 113 -5.11 10.01 -1.54
N PRO A 114 -4.63 10.27 -0.32
CA PRO A 114 -3.32 10.90 -0.11
C PRO A 114 -2.16 10.06 -0.66
N VAL A 115 -2.25 8.74 -0.59
CA VAL A 115 -1.22 7.83 -1.16
C VAL A 115 -1.18 7.97 -2.68
N ARG A 116 -2.33 7.96 -3.35
CA ARG A 116 -2.40 8.19 -4.80
C ARG A 116 -1.77 9.52 -5.18
N ARG A 117 -2.15 10.59 -4.50
CA ARG A 117 -1.60 11.94 -4.76
C ARG A 117 -0.09 12.01 -4.54
N ALA A 118 0.42 11.32 -3.53
CA ALA A 118 1.85 11.24 -3.29
C ALA A 118 2.58 10.53 -4.45
N LEU A 119 2.03 9.42 -4.94
CA LEU A 119 2.60 8.69 -6.07
C LEU A 119 2.57 9.51 -7.36
N GLU A 120 1.47 10.21 -7.63
CA GLU A 120 1.34 11.10 -8.80
C GLU A 120 2.32 12.27 -8.76
N ALA A 121 2.54 12.86 -7.58
CA ALA A 121 3.49 13.96 -7.38
C ALA A 121 4.95 13.51 -7.48
N GLY A 122 5.23 12.25 -7.23
CA GLY A 122 6.58 11.71 -7.17
C GLY A 122 7.31 12.04 -5.87
N PHE A 123 8.55 11.56 -5.78
CA PHE A 123 9.39 11.66 -4.59
C PHE A 123 10.79 12.10 -4.95
N THR A 124 11.45 12.78 -4.05
CA THR A 124 12.91 12.95 -4.05
C THR A 124 13.51 12.00 -3.02
N PHE A 125 14.65 11.38 -3.37
CA PHE A 125 15.29 10.39 -2.51
C PHE A 125 16.65 10.91 -2.05
N SER A 126 17.00 10.60 -0.81
CA SER A 126 18.32 10.80 -0.24
C SER A 126 18.74 9.50 0.44
N GLU A 127 19.93 9.01 0.11
CA GLU A 127 20.43 7.74 0.64
C GLU A 127 21.71 7.96 1.42
N ARG A 128 21.90 7.14 2.45
CA ARG A 128 23.11 7.08 3.25
C ARG A 128 23.43 5.62 3.59
N ILE A 129 24.70 5.26 3.50
CA ILE A 129 25.17 3.92 3.87
C ILE A 129 26.00 4.04 5.14
N GLU A 130 25.64 3.26 6.15
CA GLU A 130 26.34 3.18 7.43
C GLU A 130 26.81 1.74 7.69
N HIS A 131 27.96 1.56 8.32
CA HIS A 131 28.58 0.29 8.64
C HIS A 131 28.57 0.05 10.15
N ASP A 132 27.38 -0.04 10.73
CA ASP A 132 27.13 -0.08 12.17
C ASP A 132 26.48 -1.37 12.68
N LEU A 133 26.26 -2.35 11.78
CA LEU A 133 25.72 -3.64 12.15
C LEU A 133 26.83 -4.68 12.32
N PRO A 134 26.61 -5.72 13.16
CA PRO A 134 27.55 -6.84 13.30
C PRO A 134 27.80 -7.52 11.95
N THR A 135 29.06 -7.81 11.65
CA THR A 135 29.45 -8.55 10.45
C THR A 135 29.09 -10.02 10.61
N ALA A 136 28.24 -10.56 9.77
CA ALA A 136 28.22 -12.00 9.55
C ALA A 136 29.53 -12.39 8.85
N ALA A 137 30.07 -13.60 9.14
CA ALA A 137 31.30 -14.05 8.50
C ALA A 137 31.13 -13.99 6.97
N LEU A 138 31.90 -13.14 6.32
CA LEU A 138 32.01 -13.11 4.86
C LEU A 138 32.68 -14.41 4.42
N ARG A 139 31.95 -15.22 3.69
CA ARG A 139 32.47 -16.48 3.11
C ARG A 139 32.67 -16.30 1.61
#